data_bccbb607dca70e82f28307aa54b6f797
#
_entry.id   bccbb607dca70e82f28307aa54b6f797
#
_cell.length_a   1.000
_cell.length_b   1.000
_cell.length_c   1.000
_cell.angle_alpha   90.00
_cell.angle_beta   90.00
_cell.angle_gamma   90.00
#
_symmetry.space_group_name_H-M   'P 1'
#
loop_
_entity.id
_entity.type
_entity.pdbx_description
1 polymer ?
#
loop_
_entity_poly.entity_id
_entity_poly.type
_entity_poly.pdbx_seq_one_letter_code
_entity_poly.pdbx_strand_id
1 'polypeptide(L)'
;MHITQRFSFALIALTLYFTTLLNAAATGDNLPAKRTPISTHVLNTASGKPAAGVAVVLQYQAGKNWEELGRGLTDLQGRAADLYQAKKPLQMGTYRLVY
;
A
#
# COMPACT_ATOMS: atom_id res chain seq x y z
N MET A 1 11.25 -13.20 4.49
CA MET A 1 11.16 -11.93 5.24
C MET A 1 9.71 -11.44 5.27
N HIS A 2 9.20 -11.14 6.43
CA HIS A 2 7.83 -10.68 6.60
C HIS A 2 7.81 -9.32 7.24
N ILE A 3 7.02 -8.42 6.67
CA ILE A 3 6.73 -7.12 7.26
C ILE A 3 5.23 -7.06 7.49
N THR A 4 4.84 -6.82 8.74
CA THR A 4 3.43 -6.69 9.11
C THR A 4 3.17 -5.25 9.51
N GLN A 5 2.21 -4.62 8.87
CA GLN A 5 1.79 -3.26 9.18
C GLN A 5 0.31 -3.25 9.55
N ARG A 6 0.01 -2.51 10.57
CA ARG A 6 -1.36 -2.27 10.98
C ARG A 6 -1.77 -0.87 10.58
N PHE A 7 -2.93 -0.79 9.97
CA PHE A 7 -3.47 0.50 9.55
C PHE A 7 -4.70 0.80 10.39
N SER A 8 -4.73 1.99 10.94
CA SER A 8 -5.89 2.48 11.66
C SER A 8 -6.39 3.73 10.95
N PHE A 9 -7.59 3.66 10.43
CA PHE A 9 -8.15 4.75 9.65
C PHE A 9 -9.15 5.61 10.44
N ALA A 10 -9.41 5.27 11.70
CA ALA A 10 -10.42 5.96 12.50
C ALA A 10 -10.10 7.45 12.69
N LEU A 11 -8.84 7.76 13.02
CA LEU A 11 -8.40 9.14 13.20
C LEU A 11 -8.36 9.91 11.89
N ILE A 12 -8.03 9.21 10.80
CA ILE A 12 -7.96 9.81 9.46
C ILE A 12 -9.35 10.23 9.00
N ALA A 13 -10.37 9.45 9.31
CA ALA A 13 -11.73 9.79 8.93
C ALA A 13 -12.19 11.10 9.55
N LEU A 14 -11.83 11.35 10.81
CA LEU A 14 -12.19 12.59 11.49
C LEU A 14 -11.49 13.79 10.87
N THR A 15 -10.21 13.65 10.54
CA THR A 15 -9.44 14.71 9.91
C THR A 15 -9.95 15.03 8.53
N LEU A 16 -10.31 14.00 7.77
CA LEU A 16 -10.86 14.16 6.43
C LEU A 16 -12.19 14.90 6.42
N TYR A 17 -13.03 14.67 7.41
CA TYR A 17 -14.29 15.38 7.51
C TYR A 17 -14.09 16.89 7.61
N PHE A 18 -13.13 17.31 8.39
CA PHE A 18 -12.82 18.73 8.56
C PHE A 18 -12.25 19.33 7.28
N THR A 19 -11.41 18.58 6.58
CA THR A 19 -10.76 19.06 5.36
C THR A 19 -11.73 19.11 4.18
N THR A 20 -12.69 18.21 4.15
CA THR A 20 -13.65 18.14 3.04
C THR A 20 -14.47 19.42 2.90
N LEU A 21 -14.78 20.06 4.01
CA LEU A 21 -15.53 21.30 3.99
C LEU A 21 -14.76 22.45 3.33
N LEU A 22 -13.43 22.42 3.46
CA LEU A 22 -12.58 23.47 2.90
C LEU A 22 -12.28 23.24 1.42
N ASN A 23 -12.26 21.99 0.98
CA ASN A 23 -11.80 21.63 -0.35
C ASN A 23 -12.92 21.23 -1.30
N ALA A 24 -14.16 21.29 -0.89
CA ALA A 24 -15.27 20.83 -1.70
C ALA A 24 -15.33 21.49 -3.07
N ALA A 25 -14.91 22.74 -3.17
CA ALA A 25 -14.92 23.47 -4.45
C ALA A 25 -13.68 23.22 -5.30
N ALA A 26 -12.60 22.72 -4.71
CA ALA A 26 -11.32 22.62 -5.40
C ALA A 26 -11.02 21.25 -5.96
N THR A 27 -11.76 20.23 -5.54
CA THR A 27 -11.40 18.85 -5.80
C THR A 27 -12.10 18.21 -6.99
N GLY A 28 -13.02 18.92 -7.62
CA GLY A 28 -13.82 18.33 -8.68
C GLY A 28 -13.03 17.92 -9.91
N ASP A 29 -11.97 18.66 -10.22
CA ASP A 29 -11.33 18.53 -11.51
C ASP A 29 -9.98 17.80 -11.47
N ASN A 30 -9.46 17.55 -10.29
CA ASN A 30 -8.11 16.99 -10.14
C ASN A 30 -8.10 15.74 -9.30
N LEU A 31 -8.93 14.79 -9.69
CA LEU A 31 -8.80 13.47 -9.09
C LEU A 31 -7.43 12.93 -9.48
N PRO A 32 -6.59 12.63 -8.51
CA PRO A 32 -5.30 12.04 -8.83
C PRO A 32 -5.51 10.75 -9.61
N ALA A 33 -4.58 10.47 -10.51
CA ALA A 33 -4.55 9.19 -11.18
C ALA A 33 -4.75 8.09 -10.14
N LYS A 34 -5.54 7.10 -10.49
CA LYS A 34 -5.87 5.98 -9.63
C LYS A 34 -4.57 5.39 -9.07
N ARG A 35 -4.34 5.61 -7.79
CA ARG A 35 -3.17 5.05 -7.11
C ARG A 35 -3.60 3.90 -6.23
N THR A 36 -2.89 2.82 -6.32
CA THR A 36 -3.04 1.77 -5.34
C THR A 36 -2.22 2.15 -4.11
N PRO A 37 -2.76 1.98 -2.92
CA PRO A 37 -2.20 2.61 -1.74
C PRO A 37 -0.97 1.93 -1.17
N ILE A 38 -0.56 0.77 -1.67
CA ILE A 38 0.51 0.02 -1.03
C ILE A 38 1.65 -0.20 -2.00
N SER A 39 2.84 0.21 -1.56
CA SER A 39 4.08 0.02 -2.29
C SER A 39 5.19 -0.36 -1.31
N THR A 40 6.29 -0.85 -1.82
CA THR A 40 7.47 -1.16 -1.01
C THR A 40 8.74 -0.74 -1.72
N HIS A 41 9.83 -0.64 -0.96
CA HIS A 41 11.15 -0.30 -1.46
C HIS A 41 12.16 -1.22 -0.81
N VAL A 42 12.91 -1.95 -1.61
CA VAL A 42 13.85 -2.96 -1.13
C VAL A 42 15.28 -2.53 -1.42
N LEU A 43 16.11 -2.57 -0.40
CA LEU A 43 17.53 -2.26 -0.49
C LEU A 43 18.35 -3.49 -0.16
N ASN A 44 19.44 -3.65 -0.88
CA ASN A 44 20.47 -4.61 -0.54
C ASN A 44 21.39 -3.96 0.49
N THR A 45 21.35 -4.42 1.73
CA THR A 45 22.12 -3.80 2.82
C THR A 45 23.63 -4.03 2.69
N ALA A 46 24.05 -5.07 1.98
CA ALA A 46 25.48 -5.32 1.78
C ALA A 46 26.10 -4.33 0.80
N SER A 47 25.37 -3.90 -0.21
CA SER A 47 25.87 -2.96 -1.23
C SER A 47 25.36 -1.55 -1.06
N GLY A 48 24.28 -1.35 -0.29
CA GLY A 48 23.59 -0.07 -0.17
C GLY A 48 22.80 0.31 -1.41
N LYS A 49 22.63 -0.59 -2.35
CA LYS A 49 21.95 -0.32 -3.62
C LYS A 49 20.54 -0.87 -3.62
N PRO A 50 19.66 -0.31 -4.47
CA PRO A 50 18.32 -0.88 -4.66
C PRO A 50 18.39 -2.32 -5.15
N ALA A 51 17.47 -3.15 -4.68
CA ALA A 51 17.38 -4.55 -5.09
C ALA A 51 16.27 -4.72 -6.13
N ALA A 52 16.65 -4.99 -7.37
CA ALA A 52 15.73 -5.21 -8.46
C ALA A 52 15.34 -6.70 -8.57
N GLY A 53 14.15 -6.96 -9.12
CA GLY A 53 13.71 -8.32 -9.40
C GLY A 53 13.29 -9.11 -8.19
N VAL A 54 13.05 -8.48 -7.06
CA VAL A 54 12.58 -9.14 -5.84
C VAL A 54 11.07 -9.32 -5.94
N ALA A 55 10.61 -10.56 -5.80
CA ALA A 55 9.18 -10.86 -5.79
C ALA A 55 8.58 -10.45 -4.44
N VAL A 56 7.48 -9.72 -4.49
CA VAL A 56 6.77 -9.23 -3.31
C VAL A 56 5.31 -9.62 -3.41
N VAL A 57 4.76 -10.13 -2.34
CA VAL A 57 3.34 -10.48 -2.26
C VAL A 57 2.72 -9.70 -1.12
N LEU A 58 1.61 -9.01 -1.42
CA LEU A 58 0.80 -8.35 -0.39
C LEU A 58 -0.29 -9.30 0.07
N GLN A 59 -0.41 -9.47 1.38
CA GLN A 59 -1.42 -10.33 1.97
C GLN A 59 -2.19 -9.59 3.07
N TYR A 60 -3.44 -9.99 3.22
CA TYR A 60 -4.35 -9.50 4.25
C TYR A 60 -4.73 -10.64 5.17
N GLN A 61 -4.78 -10.38 6.47
CA GLN A 61 -5.19 -11.37 7.44
C GLN A 61 -6.71 -11.47 7.51
N ALA A 62 -7.24 -12.57 7.02
CA ALA A 62 -8.66 -12.90 7.05
C ALA A 62 -8.88 -14.02 8.07
N GLY A 63 -9.20 -13.65 9.32
CA GLY A 63 -9.30 -14.63 10.39
C GLY A 63 -7.95 -15.26 10.68
N LYS A 64 -7.87 -16.58 10.53
CA LYS A 64 -6.62 -17.32 10.74
C LYS A 64 -5.81 -17.47 9.46
N ASN A 65 -6.34 -17.03 8.32
CA ASN A 65 -5.73 -17.23 7.03
C ASN A 65 -5.19 -15.92 6.48
N TRP A 66 -4.28 -16.05 5.53
CA TRP A 66 -3.74 -14.92 4.79
C TRP A 66 -4.25 -14.99 3.35
N GLU A 67 -4.87 -13.91 2.92
CA GLU A 67 -5.40 -13.77 1.57
C GLU A 67 -4.44 -12.91 0.75
N GLU A 68 -4.05 -13.39 -0.42
CA GLU A 68 -3.22 -12.62 -1.32
C GLU A 68 -4.06 -11.52 -1.99
N LEU A 69 -3.58 -10.29 -1.92
CA LEU A 69 -4.25 -9.13 -2.51
C LEU A 69 -3.55 -8.63 -3.77
N GLY A 70 -2.31 -8.97 -3.93
CA GLY A 70 -1.54 -8.56 -5.09
C GLY A 70 -0.08 -8.97 -4.98
N ARG A 71 0.64 -8.84 -6.09
CA ARG A 71 2.06 -9.18 -6.15
C ARG A 71 2.76 -8.34 -7.18
N GLY A 72 4.07 -8.26 -7.07
CA GLY A 72 4.88 -7.54 -8.02
C GLY A 72 6.34 -7.93 -7.92
N LEU A 73 7.12 -7.35 -8.82
CA LEU A 73 8.58 -7.43 -8.80
C LEU A 73 9.13 -6.03 -8.61
N THR A 74 10.19 -5.92 -7.82
CA THR A 74 10.86 -4.63 -7.69
C THR A 74 11.54 -4.24 -8.99
N ASP A 75 11.50 -2.96 -9.28
CA ASP A 75 12.15 -2.37 -10.46
C ASP A 75 13.63 -2.06 -10.18
N LEU A 76 14.26 -1.35 -11.11
CA LEU A 76 15.68 -0.99 -10.99
C LEU A 76 15.96 -0.07 -9.80
N GLN A 77 14.95 0.65 -9.33
CA GLN A 77 15.06 1.47 -8.14
C GLN A 77 14.70 0.71 -6.85
N GLY A 78 14.44 -0.58 -6.94
CA GLY A 78 14.06 -1.41 -5.80
C GLY A 78 12.61 -1.25 -5.37
N ARG A 79 11.77 -0.63 -6.17
CA ARG A 79 10.38 -0.35 -5.83
C ARG A 79 9.43 -1.34 -6.49
N ALA A 80 8.44 -1.74 -5.72
CA ALA A 80 7.27 -2.41 -6.25
C ALA A 80 6.06 -1.59 -5.81
N ALA A 81 5.36 -1.04 -6.79
CA ALA A 81 4.16 -0.25 -6.56
C ALA A 81 2.92 -1.05 -6.92
N ASP A 82 1.76 -0.48 -6.63
CA ASP A 82 0.47 -1.05 -7.03
C ASP A 82 0.27 -2.49 -6.53
N LEU A 83 0.68 -2.74 -5.30
CA LEU A 83 0.58 -4.07 -4.72
C LEU A 83 -0.85 -4.41 -4.28
N TYR A 84 -1.69 -3.40 -4.03
CA TYR A 84 -3.09 -3.64 -3.73
C TYR A 84 -3.86 -3.75 -5.04
N GLN A 85 -4.15 -4.98 -5.46
CA GLN A 85 -4.76 -5.27 -6.76
C GLN A 85 -6.19 -5.78 -6.64
N ALA A 86 -6.74 -5.82 -5.44
CA ALA A 86 -8.12 -6.18 -5.21
C ALA A 86 -9.06 -5.06 -5.68
N LYS A 87 -10.23 -5.44 -6.18
CA LYS A 87 -11.21 -4.47 -6.70
C LYS A 87 -12.03 -3.79 -5.62
N LYS A 88 -11.97 -4.30 -4.41
CA LYS A 88 -12.72 -3.74 -3.27
C LYS A 88 -11.90 -2.66 -2.57
N PRO A 89 -12.54 -1.74 -1.83
CA PRO A 89 -11.81 -0.73 -1.07
C PRO A 89 -10.89 -1.37 -0.04
N LEU A 90 -9.81 -0.65 0.28
CA LEU A 90 -8.87 -1.08 1.30
C LEU A 90 -9.58 -1.13 2.66
N GLN A 91 -9.46 -2.25 3.35
CA GLN A 91 -10.10 -2.48 4.63
C GLN A 91 -9.13 -2.20 5.78
N MET A 92 -9.69 -1.87 6.94
CA MET A 92 -8.91 -1.87 8.16
C MET A 92 -8.52 -3.31 8.51
N GLY A 93 -7.34 -3.48 9.07
CA GLY A 93 -6.87 -4.78 9.46
C GLY A 93 -5.36 -4.92 9.42
N THR A 94 -4.91 -6.14 9.33
CA THR A 94 -3.50 -6.47 9.33
C THR A 94 -3.08 -6.93 7.94
N TYR A 95 -2.04 -6.31 7.45
CA TYR A 95 -1.44 -6.61 6.14
C TYR A 95 0.01 -7.02 6.34
N ARG A 96 0.52 -7.84 5.45
CA ARG A 96 1.96 -8.16 5.43
C ARG A 96 2.48 -8.19 4.00
N LEU A 97 3.74 -7.87 3.89
CA LEU A 97 4.50 -8.06 2.65
C LEU A 97 5.41 -9.27 2.84
N VAL A 98 5.40 -10.12 1.85
CA VAL A 98 6.22 -11.32 1.83
C VAL A 98 7.19 -11.23 0.65
N TYR A 99 8.46 -11.35 0.96
CA TYR A 99 9.54 -11.25 -0.02
C TYR A 99 10.10 -12.62 -0.35
#